data_b8f289c0069f5d95c17ff134fed1d1f8
#
_entry.id   b8f289c0069f5d95c17ff134fed1d1f8
#
_cell.length_a   1.000
_cell.length_b   1.000
_cell.length_c   1.000
_cell.angle_alpha   90.00
_cell.angle_beta   90.00
_cell.angle_gamma   90.00
#
_symmetry.space_group_name_H-M   'P 1'
#
loop_
_entity.id
_entity.type
_entity.pdbx_description
1 polymer ?
#
loop_
_entity_poly.entity_id
_entity_poly.type
_entity_poly.pdbx_seq_one_letter_code
_entity_poly.pdbx_strand_id
1 'polypeptide(L)'
;VQASPSTTWGAGIVAGMENLSGRTLFVAAVDAEAAHIPDGEALLITGIGTVPAAISLTEVLAEARANDALPERVVNIGTAGALVDGMDGVFEINKVTKHDFKLEVLTDISRYLLPEFIELETSGELPARGLATGDMFVSTTAMRNELVKKSQLCDMEGYSIAATCQRFGVPCTLLKQVSDSANEESMGTWAGVLDRSARQLAAAAADLGFLR
;
A
#
# COMPACT_ATOMS: atom_id res chain seq x y z
N VAL A 1 20.38 30.42 -16.92
CA VAL A 1 19.50 29.72 -15.97
C VAL A 1 20.03 28.29 -15.90
N GLN A 2 20.80 27.97 -14.85
CA GLN A 2 21.26 26.60 -14.61
C GLN A 2 20.06 25.78 -14.20
N ALA A 3 19.80 24.68 -14.92
CA ALA A 3 18.83 23.67 -14.49
C ALA A 3 19.27 23.10 -13.13
N SER A 4 18.42 23.22 -12.12
CA SER A 4 18.61 22.53 -10.85
C SER A 4 18.74 21.03 -11.12
N PRO A 5 19.61 20.29 -10.39
CA PRO A 5 19.65 18.85 -10.52
C PRO A 5 18.24 18.31 -10.24
N SER A 6 17.76 17.43 -11.13
CA SER A 6 16.51 16.73 -10.93
C SER A 6 16.56 16.05 -9.56
N THR A 7 15.80 16.57 -8.62
CA THR A 7 15.54 15.88 -7.36
C THR A 7 14.70 14.67 -7.75
N THR A 8 15.35 13.54 -8.03
CA THR A 8 14.67 12.26 -8.09
C THR A 8 14.14 12.03 -6.68
N TRP A 9 12.85 12.22 -6.49
CA TRP A 9 12.14 11.73 -5.32
C TRP A 9 12.52 10.25 -5.21
N GLY A 10 12.78 9.74 -4.02
CA GLY A 10 13.30 8.38 -3.80
C GLY A 10 12.41 7.23 -4.32
N ALA A 11 11.49 7.51 -5.25
CA ALA A 11 10.76 6.53 -6.03
C ALA A 11 11.72 5.91 -7.05
N GLY A 12 12.08 4.65 -6.85
CA GLY A 12 12.93 3.89 -7.74
C GLY A 12 12.12 2.83 -8.47
N ILE A 13 12.11 2.87 -9.80
CA ILE A 13 11.69 1.70 -10.57
C ILE A 13 12.79 0.67 -10.41
N VAL A 14 12.52 -0.38 -9.65
CA VAL A 14 13.46 -1.48 -9.47
C VAL A 14 13.06 -2.61 -10.39
N ALA A 15 13.94 -2.95 -11.34
CA ALA A 15 13.97 -4.14 -12.20
C ALA A 15 12.62 -4.70 -12.77
N GLY A 16 12.66 -5.25 -13.99
CA GLY A 16 11.58 -6.07 -14.54
C GLY A 16 10.40 -5.34 -15.18
N MET A 17 10.48 -4.02 -15.41
CA MET A 17 9.37 -3.18 -15.89
C MET A 17 9.15 -3.16 -17.41
N GLU A 18 10.00 -3.80 -18.19
CA GLU A 18 9.93 -3.72 -19.67
C GLU A 18 8.65 -4.33 -20.26
N ASN A 19 8.06 -5.32 -19.58
CA ASN A 19 6.77 -5.89 -19.95
C ASN A 19 6.09 -6.48 -18.71
N LEU A 20 4.98 -5.89 -18.29
CA LEU A 20 4.21 -6.34 -17.14
C LEU A 20 3.10 -7.33 -17.50
N SER A 21 2.84 -7.58 -18.78
CA SER A 21 1.78 -8.49 -19.23
C SER A 21 1.93 -9.89 -18.62
N GLY A 22 0.87 -10.39 -17.98
CA GLY A 22 0.84 -11.68 -17.31
C GLY A 22 1.77 -11.77 -16.09
N ARG A 23 2.19 -10.65 -15.52
CA ARG A 23 3.05 -10.59 -14.32
C ARG A 23 2.32 -9.92 -13.14
N THR A 24 2.73 -10.30 -11.94
CA THR A 24 2.45 -9.53 -10.73
C THR A 24 3.38 -8.31 -10.68
N LEU A 25 2.82 -7.12 -10.41
CA LEU A 25 3.60 -5.94 -10.03
C LEU A 25 3.55 -5.78 -8.51
N PHE A 26 4.69 -5.99 -7.85
CA PHE A 26 4.83 -5.68 -6.43
C PHE A 26 5.02 -4.19 -6.22
N VAL A 27 4.41 -3.65 -5.17
CA VAL A 27 4.46 -2.24 -4.82
C VAL A 27 4.73 -2.10 -3.33
N ALA A 28 5.79 -1.39 -2.96
CA ALA A 28 6.15 -1.08 -1.58
C ALA A 28 6.46 0.41 -1.41
N ALA A 29 6.33 0.94 -0.21
CA ALA A 29 6.68 2.33 0.06
C ALA A 29 8.19 2.55 0.11
N VAL A 30 8.94 1.62 0.68
CA VAL A 30 10.40 1.68 0.85
C VAL A 30 11.06 0.36 0.50
N ASP A 31 12.34 0.41 0.08
CA ASP A 31 13.13 -0.78 -0.29
C ASP A 31 13.16 -1.83 0.83
N ALA A 32 13.21 -1.38 2.08
CA ALA A 32 13.29 -2.27 3.24
C ALA A 32 12.05 -3.17 3.41
N GLU A 33 10.86 -2.75 2.96
CA GLU A 33 9.65 -3.58 2.98
C GLU A 33 9.67 -4.66 1.91
N ALA A 34 10.37 -4.41 0.81
CA ALA A 34 10.51 -5.33 -0.33
C ALA A 34 11.81 -6.14 -0.33
N ALA A 35 12.63 -6.03 0.72
CA ALA A 35 14.00 -6.58 0.76
C ALA A 35 14.10 -8.11 0.52
N HIS A 36 13.02 -8.84 0.63
CA HIS A 36 12.94 -10.29 0.42
C HIS A 36 12.07 -10.70 -0.79
N ILE A 37 11.63 -9.74 -1.60
CA ILE A 37 11.06 -10.05 -2.91
C ILE A 37 12.20 -10.53 -3.82
N PRO A 38 12.07 -11.67 -4.50
CA PRO A 38 13.14 -12.23 -5.32
C PRO A 38 13.55 -11.30 -6.47
N ASP A 39 14.84 -11.34 -6.80
CA ASP A 39 15.36 -10.68 -8.01
C ASP A 39 14.62 -11.19 -9.25
N GLY A 40 14.26 -10.26 -10.14
CA GLY A 40 13.53 -10.57 -11.38
C GLY A 40 12.01 -10.42 -11.28
N GLU A 41 11.44 -10.27 -10.08
CA GLU A 41 10.07 -9.84 -9.95
C GLU A 41 9.92 -8.36 -10.34
N ALA A 42 8.74 -7.98 -10.86
CA ALA A 42 8.45 -6.58 -11.13
C ALA A 42 8.13 -5.87 -9.80
N LEU A 43 8.95 -4.88 -9.44
CA LEU A 43 8.86 -4.18 -8.17
C LEU A 43 8.91 -2.67 -8.38
N LEU A 44 7.97 -1.96 -7.78
CA LEU A 44 7.90 -0.50 -7.70
C LEU A 44 8.06 -0.02 -6.26
N ILE A 45 9.02 0.85 -6.01
CA ILE A 45 9.15 1.60 -4.75
C ILE A 45 8.52 2.98 -4.96
N THR A 46 7.47 3.29 -4.22
CA THR A 46 6.65 4.49 -4.44
C THR A 46 7.11 5.72 -3.66
N GLY A 47 7.85 5.53 -2.56
CA GLY A 47 7.96 6.53 -1.49
C GLY A 47 6.76 6.48 -0.55
N ILE A 48 6.90 7.15 0.61
CA ILE A 48 5.92 7.15 1.71
C ILE A 48 4.84 8.18 1.45
N GLY A 49 3.58 7.79 1.68
CA GLY A 49 2.42 8.67 1.65
C GLY A 49 1.53 8.51 0.43
N THR A 50 0.32 9.06 0.53
CA THR A 50 -0.74 8.86 -0.47
C THR A 50 -0.40 9.49 -1.83
N VAL A 51 0.24 10.64 -1.85
CA VAL A 51 0.59 11.35 -3.09
C VAL A 51 1.71 10.67 -3.85
N PRO A 52 2.88 10.33 -3.25
CA PRO A 52 3.92 9.58 -3.94
C PRO A 52 3.42 8.24 -4.48
N ALA A 53 2.66 7.49 -3.68
CA ALA A 53 2.08 6.22 -4.10
C ALA A 53 1.18 6.36 -5.33
N ALA A 54 0.29 7.36 -5.34
CA ALA A 54 -0.59 7.62 -6.49
C ALA A 54 0.19 8.02 -7.75
N ILE A 55 1.17 8.92 -7.62
CA ILE A 55 1.98 9.40 -8.76
C ILE A 55 2.77 8.25 -9.37
N SER A 56 3.60 7.57 -8.57
CA SER A 56 4.51 6.53 -9.06
C SER A 56 3.76 5.36 -9.71
N LEU A 57 2.69 4.88 -9.07
CA LEU A 57 1.91 3.78 -9.64
C LEU A 57 1.13 4.22 -10.90
N THR A 58 0.66 5.47 -10.96
CA THR A 58 -0.01 5.99 -12.15
C THR A 58 0.93 6.08 -13.33
N GLU A 59 2.16 6.54 -13.15
CA GLU A 59 3.18 6.61 -14.21
C GLU A 59 3.43 5.22 -14.80
N VAL A 60 3.68 4.22 -13.97
CA VAL A 60 3.92 2.84 -14.39
C VAL A 60 2.72 2.24 -15.12
N LEU A 61 1.52 2.34 -14.54
CA LEU A 61 0.33 1.76 -15.17
C LEU A 61 -0.10 2.51 -16.45
N ALA A 62 0.17 3.82 -16.54
CA ALA A 62 -0.10 4.59 -17.76
C ALA A 62 0.82 4.18 -18.90
N GLU A 63 2.11 3.99 -18.63
CA GLU A 63 3.07 3.49 -19.62
C GLU A 63 2.73 2.06 -20.04
N ALA A 64 2.47 1.17 -19.08
CA ALA A 64 2.07 -0.20 -19.35
C ALA A 64 0.80 -0.29 -20.20
N ARG A 65 -0.21 0.53 -19.90
CA ARG A 65 -1.45 0.59 -20.70
C ARG A 65 -1.20 1.10 -22.13
N ALA A 66 -0.33 2.09 -22.30
CA ALA A 66 0.02 2.61 -23.63
C ALA A 66 0.71 1.56 -24.51
N ASN A 67 1.34 0.55 -23.92
CA ASN A 67 2.03 -0.55 -24.56
C ASN A 67 1.24 -1.88 -24.55
N ASP A 68 -0.04 -1.87 -24.18
CA ASP A 68 -0.89 -3.08 -24.01
C ASP A 68 -0.25 -4.14 -23.07
N ALA A 69 0.46 -3.69 -22.05
CA ALA A 69 1.27 -4.50 -21.14
C ALA A 69 0.90 -4.32 -19.66
N LEU A 70 -0.38 -4.05 -19.34
CA LEU A 70 -0.84 -3.96 -17.96
C LEU A 70 -0.51 -5.24 -17.20
N PRO A 71 -0.15 -5.16 -15.90
CA PRO A 71 0.08 -6.32 -15.07
C PRO A 71 -1.20 -7.11 -14.87
N GLU A 72 -1.07 -8.41 -14.65
CA GLU A 72 -2.19 -9.27 -14.27
C GLU A 72 -2.77 -8.83 -12.92
N ARG A 73 -1.91 -8.37 -12.01
CA ARG A 73 -2.27 -7.93 -10.65
C ARG A 73 -1.23 -6.97 -10.11
N VAL A 74 -1.67 -6.05 -9.28
CA VAL A 74 -0.82 -5.30 -8.36
C VAL A 74 -0.92 -5.93 -6.97
N VAL A 75 0.23 -6.22 -6.36
CA VAL A 75 0.32 -6.67 -4.97
C VAL A 75 1.09 -5.62 -4.17
N ASN A 76 0.38 -4.84 -3.36
CA ASN A 76 1.04 -3.96 -2.40
C ASN A 76 1.47 -4.76 -1.17
N ILE A 77 2.73 -4.70 -0.87
CA ILE A 77 3.33 -5.23 0.35
C ILE A 77 3.81 -4.07 1.23
N GLY A 78 3.57 -4.14 2.52
CA GLY A 78 4.00 -3.07 3.41
C GLY A 78 3.63 -3.31 4.86
N THR A 79 4.17 -2.47 5.72
CA THR A 79 3.87 -2.48 7.15
C THR A 79 2.59 -1.71 7.46
N ALA A 80 1.97 -2.03 8.58
CA ALA A 80 0.81 -1.31 9.09
C ALA A 80 0.80 -1.30 10.62
N GLY A 81 0.31 -0.21 11.19
CA GLY A 81 0.03 -0.11 12.62
C GLY A 81 -1.27 -0.84 12.99
N ALA A 82 -1.26 -1.59 14.09
CA ALA A 82 -2.43 -2.26 14.64
C ALA A 82 -3.30 -1.29 15.44
N LEU A 83 -4.56 -1.14 15.03
CA LEU A 83 -5.55 -0.35 15.76
C LEU A 83 -6.25 -1.18 16.86
N VAL A 84 -6.10 -2.50 16.84
CA VAL A 84 -6.64 -3.44 17.82
C VAL A 84 -5.48 -4.12 18.53
N ASP A 85 -5.58 -4.29 19.85
CA ASP A 85 -4.54 -4.95 20.65
C ASP A 85 -4.37 -6.43 20.30
N GLY A 86 -3.14 -6.92 20.40
CA GLY A 86 -2.80 -8.32 20.21
C GLY A 86 -2.79 -8.79 18.75
N MET A 87 -2.87 -7.89 17.78
CA MET A 87 -2.68 -8.24 16.37
C MET A 87 -1.19 -8.39 16.05
N ASP A 88 -0.84 -9.45 15.34
CA ASP A 88 0.49 -9.71 14.78
C ASP A 88 0.36 -10.56 13.51
N GLY A 89 1.41 -10.57 12.68
CA GLY A 89 1.45 -11.31 11.42
C GLY A 89 0.98 -10.54 10.20
N VAL A 90 0.73 -11.27 9.12
CA VAL A 90 0.32 -10.72 7.82
C VAL A 90 -1.19 -10.85 7.63
N PHE A 91 -1.79 -9.81 7.09
CA PHE A 91 -3.22 -9.74 6.79
C PHE A 91 -3.46 -9.36 5.34
N GLU A 92 -4.46 -9.97 4.71
CA GLU A 92 -5.06 -9.43 3.49
C GLU A 92 -6.04 -8.31 3.85
N ILE A 93 -6.09 -7.28 3.01
CA ILE A 93 -7.01 -6.18 3.21
C ILE A 93 -8.25 -6.38 2.34
N ASN A 94 -9.41 -6.50 2.98
CA ASN A 94 -10.70 -6.63 2.30
C ASN A 94 -11.42 -5.30 2.08
N LYS A 95 -11.00 -4.24 2.79
CA LYS A 95 -11.58 -2.92 2.68
C LYS A 95 -10.54 -1.87 3.05
N VAL A 96 -10.37 -0.85 2.23
CA VAL A 96 -9.50 0.29 2.54
C VAL A 96 -10.30 1.59 2.54
N THR A 97 -10.04 2.45 3.54
CA THR A 97 -10.75 3.72 3.76
C THR A 97 -9.72 4.85 3.86
N LYS A 98 -9.98 6.00 3.21
CA LYS A 98 -9.16 7.20 3.44
C LYS A 98 -9.66 7.93 4.68
N HIS A 99 -8.84 7.97 5.75
CA HIS A 99 -9.31 8.43 7.05
C HIS A 99 -9.11 9.94 7.29
N ASP A 100 -8.20 10.58 6.57
CA ASP A 100 -7.82 11.98 6.76
C ASP A 100 -8.51 12.94 5.77
N PHE A 101 -9.39 12.40 4.92
CA PHE A 101 -10.20 13.19 4.00
C PHE A 101 -11.65 13.23 4.48
N LYS A 102 -12.08 14.39 5.02
CA LYS A 102 -13.43 14.59 5.54
C LYS A 102 -14.10 15.78 4.85
N LEU A 103 -15.22 15.53 4.19
CA LEU A 103 -16.06 16.56 3.57
C LEU A 103 -17.48 16.49 4.14
N GLU A 104 -17.63 16.76 5.42
CA GLU A 104 -18.93 16.71 6.11
C GLU A 104 -19.86 17.89 5.74
N VAL A 105 -19.35 18.91 5.05
CA VAL A 105 -20.02 20.21 4.90
C VAL A 105 -20.64 20.45 3.52
N LEU A 106 -20.32 19.62 2.52
CA LEU A 106 -20.73 19.89 1.13
C LEU A 106 -21.70 18.81 0.63
N THR A 107 -22.96 19.18 0.54
CA THR A 107 -23.98 18.40 -0.19
C THR A 107 -23.79 18.59 -1.70
N ASP A 108 -24.15 17.58 -2.49
CA ASP A 108 -24.16 17.59 -3.98
C ASP A 108 -22.82 17.55 -4.72
N ILE A 109 -21.70 17.24 -4.05
CA ILE A 109 -20.40 17.12 -4.73
C ILE A 109 -19.89 15.67 -4.82
N SER A 110 -20.66 14.70 -4.38
CA SER A 110 -20.26 13.28 -4.34
C SER A 110 -19.66 12.76 -5.66
N ARG A 111 -20.14 13.25 -6.80
CA ARG A 111 -19.64 12.90 -8.15
C ARG A 111 -18.17 13.31 -8.42
N TYR A 112 -17.62 14.21 -7.59
CA TYR A 112 -16.24 14.69 -7.71
C TYR A 112 -15.30 14.03 -6.69
N LEU A 113 -15.84 13.21 -5.81
CA LEU A 113 -15.09 12.56 -4.74
C LEU A 113 -14.71 11.14 -5.16
N LEU A 114 -13.55 10.71 -4.69
CA LEU A 114 -13.24 9.29 -4.64
C LEU A 114 -14.17 8.61 -3.62
N PRO A 115 -14.44 7.30 -3.77
CA PRO A 115 -15.28 6.57 -2.82
C PRO A 115 -14.71 6.66 -1.40
N GLU A 116 -15.58 6.72 -0.38
CA GLU A 116 -15.14 6.73 1.02
C GLU A 116 -14.31 5.49 1.37
N PHE A 117 -14.64 4.38 0.76
CA PHE A 117 -13.91 3.12 0.90
C PHE A 117 -13.88 2.36 -0.42
N ILE A 118 -12.91 1.47 -0.56
CA ILE A 118 -12.77 0.53 -1.67
C ILE A 118 -12.76 -0.88 -1.09
N GLU A 119 -13.66 -1.74 -1.57
CA GLU A 119 -13.65 -3.16 -1.25
C GLU A 119 -12.66 -3.89 -2.15
N LEU A 120 -11.94 -4.85 -1.59
CA LEU A 120 -10.94 -5.65 -2.27
C LEU A 120 -11.26 -7.13 -2.10
N GLU A 121 -11.06 -7.88 -3.17
CA GLU A 121 -11.12 -9.34 -3.11
C GLU A 121 -9.92 -9.89 -2.34
N THR A 122 -10.15 -10.92 -1.54
CA THR A 122 -9.12 -11.65 -0.79
C THR A 122 -9.09 -13.12 -1.22
N SER A 123 -7.97 -13.78 -1.01
CA SER A 123 -7.81 -15.20 -1.31
C SER A 123 -8.63 -16.09 -0.38
N GLY A 124 -8.84 -15.63 0.86
CA GLY A 124 -9.41 -16.42 1.95
C GLY A 124 -8.38 -17.30 2.69
N GLU A 125 -7.12 -17.31 2.26
CA GLU A 125 -6.03 -18.09 2.88
C GLU A 125 -5.42 -17.36 4.08
N LEU A 126 -5.45 -16.02 4.08
CA LEU A 126 -4.98 -15.21 5.20
C LEU A 126 -6.14 -14.50 5.89
N PRO A 127 -5.98 -14.15 7.17
CA PRO A 127 -7.01 -13.38 7.87
C PRO A 127 -7.20 -12.00 7.20
N ALA A 128 -8.45 -11.66 6.89
CA ALA A 128 -8.81 -10.41 6.24
C ALA A 128 -9.12 -9.30 7.25
N ARG A 129 -8.70 -8.05 6.99
CA ARG A 129 -8.92 -6.88 7.85
C ARG A 129 -9.20 -5.63 7.04
N GLY A 130 -9.86 -4.65 7.70
CA GLY A 130 -10.01 -3.29 7.20
C GLY A 130 -8.75 -2.46 7.46
N LEU A 131 -8.41 -1.59 6.51
CA LEU A 131 -7.26 -0.69 6.54
C LEU A 131 -7.73 0.78 6.48
N ALA A 132 -7.17 1.63 7.35
CA ALA A 132 -7.34 3.07 7.31
C ALA A 132 -6.05 3.72 6.77
N THR A 133 -6.12 4.36 5.61
CA THR A 133 -4.98 5.03 4.98
C THR A 133 -5.05 6.54 5.17
N GLY A 134 -3.92 7.19 5.46
CA GLY A 134 -3.80 8.65 5.51
C GLY A 134 -2.37 9.13 5.61
N ASP A 135 -2.14 10.42 5.33
CA ASP A 135 -0.79 11.01 5.33
C ASP A 135 -0.26 11.39 6.73
N MET A 136 -1.08 11.17 7.77
CA MET A 136 -0.64 11.32 9.16
C MET A 136 -0.22 9.97 9.74
N PHE A 137 1.02 9.89 10.23
CA PHE A 137 1.47 8.73 10.98
C PHE A 137 0.68 8.61 12.30
N VAL A 138 -0.01 7.50 12.50
CA VAL A 138 -0.83 7.26 13.68
C VAL A 138 0.08 6.88 14.85
N SER A 139 0.35 7.85 15.73
CA SER A 139 1.32 7.75 16.82
C SER A 139 0.74 8.09 18.20
N THR A 140 -0.57 8.20 18.30
CA THR A 140 -1.22 8.48 19.59
C THR A 140 -2.44 7.59 19.83
N THR A 141 -2.64 7.22 21.09
CA THR A 141 -3.82 6.48 21.54
C THR A 141 -5.13 7.17 21.16
N ALA A 142 -5.16 8.50 21.14
CA ALA A 142 -6.35 9.27 20.75
C ALA A 142 -6.70 9.06 19.27
N MET A 143 -5.72 9.16 18.36
CA MET A 143 -5.93 8.90 16.92
C MET A 143 -6.34 7.45 16.68
N ARG A 144 -5.65 6.51 17.32
CA ARG A 144 -5.96 5.08 17.27
C ARG A 144 -7.42 4.79 17.63
N ASN A 145 -7.90 5.35 18.76
CA ASN A 145 -9.26 5.16 19.26
C ASN A 145 -10.34 5.70 18.31
N GLU A 146 -10.03 6.69 17.50
CA GLU A 146 -10.95 7.16 16.46
C GLU A 146 -10.96 6.23 15.24
N LEU A 147 -9.80 5.74 14.81
CA LEU A 147 -9.69 4.93 13.62
C LEU A 147 -10.17 3.50 13.81
N VAL A 148 -10.00 2.94 15.01
CA VAL A 148 -10.45 1.56 15.33
C VAL A 148 -11.96 1.34 15.13
N LYS A 149 -12.74 2.41 15.14
CA LYS A 149 -14.19 2.37 14.89
C LYS A 149 -14.53 1.94 13.46
N LYS A 150 -13.59 2.11 12.52
CA LYS A 150 -13.80 1.87 11.07
C LYS A 150 -12.87 0.81 10.49
N SER A 151 -11.68 0.61 11.07
CA SER A 151 -10.64 -0.28 10.53
C SER A 151 -9.86 -0.94 11.66
N GLN A 152 -9.13 -2.01 11.37
CA GLN A 152 -8.30 -2.72 12.35
C GLN A 152 -6.81 -2.42 12.19
N LEU A 153 -6.42 -1.92 11.01
CA LEU A 153 -5.05 -1.56 10.65
C LEU A 153 -5.00 -0.13 10.10
N CYS A 154 -3.83 0.50 10.14
CA CYS A 154 -3.59 1.79 9.51
C CYS A 154 -2.25 1.81 8.76
N ASP A 155 -2.22 2.53 7.64
CA ASP A 155 -1.04 2.76 6.80
C ASP A 155 -1.05 4.15 6.14
N MET A 156 -0.13 4.38 5.20
CA MET A 156 -0.01 5.66 4.51
C MET A 156 -0.21 5.57 2.97
N GLU A 157 -0.37 4.40 2.35
CA GLU A 157 -0.40 4.25 0.87
C GLU A 157 -1.59 3.44 0.33
N GLY A 158 -2.11 2.48 1.09
CA GLY A 158 -3.02 1.43 0.61
C GLY A 158 -4.23 1.94 -0.15
N TYR A 159 -4.88 3.01 0.32
CA TYR A 159 -6.02 3.59 -0.38
C TYR A 159 -5.63 4.15 -1.76
N SER A 160 -4.50 4.85 -1.85
CA SER A 160 -4.05 5.44 -3.11
C SER A 160 -3.68 4.37 -4.14
N ILE A 161 -3.05 3.29 -3.69
CA ILE A 161 -2.73 2.15 -4.54
C ILE A 161 -4.02 1.48 -5.04
N ALA A 162 -4.96 1.17 -4.16
CA ALA A 162 -6.24 0.57 -4.53
C ALA A 162 -7.05 1.45 -5.49
N ALA A 163 -7.12 2.77 -5.23
CA ALA A 163 -7.82 3.71 -6.09
C ALA A 163 -7.17 3.82 -7.48
N THR A 164 -5.84 3.81 -7.55
CA THR A 164 -5.11 3.82 -8.82
C THR A 164 -5.38 2.52 -9.59
N CYS A 165 -5.30 1.36 -8.96
CA CYS A 165 -5.61 0.07 -9.58
C CYS A 165 -7.04 0.03 -10.12
N GLN A 166 -8.02 0.50 -9.33
CA GLN A 166 -9.42 0.60 -9.76
C GLN A 166 -9.57 1.49 -10.99
N ARG A 167 -8.85 2.62 -11.05
CA ARG A 167 -8.86 3.54 -12.19
C ARG A 167 -8.31 2.92 -13.47
N PHE A 168 -7.35 2.00 -13.35
CA PHE A 168 -6.74 1.30 -14.49
C PHE A 168 -7.41 -0.04 -14.81
N GLY A 169 -8.32 -0.52 -13.97
CA GLY A 169 -8.98 -1.82 -14.14
C GLY A 169 -8.04 -3.00 -13.85
N VAL A 170 -7.02 -2.79 -13.02
CA VAL A 170 -6.06 -3.84 -12.64
C VAL A 170 -6.46 -4.43 -11.29
N PRO A 171 -6.55 -5.76 -11.14
CA PRO A 171 -6.77 -6.41 -9.85
C PRO A 171 -5.71 -5.99 -8.82
N CYS A 172 -6.16 -5.78 -7.57
CA CYS A 172 -5.28 -5.29 -6.50
C CYS A 172 -5.44 -6.15 -5.24
N THR A 173 -4.31 -6.56 -4.67
CA THR A 173 -4.23 -7.19 -3.35
C THR A 173 -3.34 -6.33 -2.45
N LEU A 174 -3.77 -6.05 -1.23
CA LEU A 174 -2.94 -5.39 -0.23
C LEU A 174 -2.59 -6.40 0.87
N LEU A 175 -1.30 -6.68 1.04
CA LEU A 175 -0.74 -7.50 2.13
C LEU A 175 -0.08 -6.58 3.15
N LYS A 176 -0.55 -6.62 4.39
CA LYS A 176 -0.04 -5.75 5.45
C LYS A 176 0.45 -6.58 6.63
N GLN A 177 1.71 -6.34 7.01
CA GLN A 177 2.30 -6.93 8.21
C GLN A 177 2.26 -5.92 9.36
N VAL A 178 1.84 -6.37 10.54
CA VAL A 178 1.77 -5.52 11.73
C VAL A 178 3.16 -5.20 12.24
N SER A 179 3.56 -3.92 12.17
CA SER A 179 4.85 -3.44 12.64
C SER A 179 4.82 -2.90 14.07
N ASP A 180 3.69 -2.33 14.48
CA ASP A 180 3.54 -1.60 15.73
C ASP A 180 2.07 -1.51 16.17
N SER A 181 1.83 -0.92 17.33
CA SER A 181 0.51 -0.81 17.94
C SER A 181 -0.20 0.53 17.67
N ALA A 182 0.28 1.33 16.73
CA ALA A 182 -0.28 2.64 16.36
C ALA A 182 -0.51 3.55 17.59
N ASN A 183 0.47 3.63 18.47
CA ASN A 183 0.44 4.38 19.72
C ASN A 183 1.74 5.19 19.92
N GLU A 184 1.97 5.73 21.10
CA GLU A 184 3.10 6.57 21.44
C GLU A 184 4.48 5.87 21.30
N GLU A 185 4.53 4.54 21.25
CA GLU A 185 5.74 3.73 21.11
C GLU A 185 6.07 3.39 19.64
N SER A 186 5.15 3.62 18.72
CA SER A 186 5.24 3.15 17.31
C SER A 186 6.44 3.69 16.55
N MET A 187 6.81 4.96 16.74
CA MET A 187 7.95 5.57 16.03
C MET A 187 9.29 4.89 16.34
N GLY A 188 9.46 4.34 17.54
CA GLY A 188 10.68 3.64 17.93
C GLY A 188 10.72 2.18 17.45
N THR A 189 9.57 1.59 17.17
CA THR A 189 9.43 0.17 16.87
C THR A 189 9.54 -0.13 15.39
N TRP A 190 8.97 0.72 14.53
CA TRP A 190 8.84 0.50 13.08
C TRP A 190 10.16 0.14 12.39
N ALA A 191 11.20 0.95 12.55
CA ALA A 191 12.50 0.70 11.89
C ALA A 191 13.17 -0.62 12.33
N GLY A 192 12.92 -1.05 13.57
CA GLY A 192 13.52 -2.26 14.13
C GLY A 192 12.86 -3.56 13.65
N VAL A 193 11.69 -3.51 13.02
CA VAL A 193 10.95 -4.70 12.61
C VAL A 193 10.90 -4.91 11.10
N LEU A 194 11.41 -3.97 10.30
CA LEU A 194 11.29 -3.99 8.83
C LEU A 194 11.80 -5.27 8.18
N ASP A 195 12.96 -5.79 8.57
CA ASP A 195 13.51 -7.04 7.98
C ASP A 195 12.61 -8.24 8.27
N ARG A 196 12.11 -8.37 9.52
CA ARG A 196 11.13 -9.42 9.87
C ARG A 196 9.85 -9.28 9.05
N SER A 197 9.35 -8.05 8.92
CA SER A 197 8.14 -7.75 8.17
C SER A 197 8.30 -8.12 6.70
N ALA A 198 9.41 -7.73 6.08
CA ALA A 198 9.71 -8.05 4.69
C ALA A 198 9.78 -9.57 4.44
N ARG A 199 10.39 -10.35 5.35
CA ARG A 199 10.40 -11.82 5.26
C ARG A 199 9.00 -12.41 5.31
N GLN A 200 8.17 -11.96 6.23
CA GLN A 200 6.80 -12.45 6.38
C GLN A 200 5.93 -12.08 5.19
N LEU A 201 6.08 -10.87 4.65
CA LEU A 201 5.37 -10.42 3.45
C LEU A 201 5.77 -11.22 2.21
N ALA A 202 7.07 -11.47 2.01
CA ALA A 202 7.55 -12.29 0.90
C ALA A 202 7.06 -13.75 1.02
N ALA A 203 7.09 -14.34 2.22
CA ALA A 203 6.55 -15.67 2.45
C ALA A 203 5.05 -15.74 2.15
N ALA A 204 4.26 -14.79 2.65
CA ALA A 204 2.83 -14.72 2.37
C ALA A 204 2.54 -14.55 0.86
N ALA A 205 3.32 -13.72 0.15
CA ALA A 205 3.19 -13.58 -1.30
C ALA A 205 3.52 -14.87 -2.06
N ALA A 206 4.49 -15.65 -1.58
CA ALA A 206 4.84 -16.96 -2.14
C ALA A 206 3.70 -17.98 -1.91
N ASP A 207 3.20 -18.06 -0.68
CA ASP A 207 2.12 -18.98 -0.29
C ASP A 207 0.84 -18.71 -1.09
N LEU A 208 0.57 -17.46 -1.41
CA LEU A 208 -0.56 -17.03 -2.26
C LEU A 208 -0.30 -17.18 -3.76
N GLY A 209 0.89 -17.65 -4.16
CA GLY A 209 1.25 -17.87 -5.57
C GLY A 209 1.49 -16.59 -6.37
N PHE A 210 1.83 -15.47 -5.73
CA PHE A 210 2.12 -14.21 -6.39
C PHE A 210 3.58 -14.09 -6.85
N LEU A 211 4.50 -14.87 -6.26
CA LEU A 211 5.91 -14.99 -6.70
C LEU A 211 6.06 -16.09 -7.75
N ARG A 212 7.00 -15.89 -8.67
CA ARG A 212 7.34 -16.85 -9.75
C ARG A 212 8.54 -17.71 -9.41
#